data_3594a2ac2bc1d1f82d0627947ba7d23c
#
_entry.id   3594a2ac2bc1d1f82d0627947ba7d23c
#
_cell.length_a   1.000
_cell.length_b   1.000
_cell.length_c   1.000
_cell.angle_alpha   90.00
_cell.angle_beta   90.00
_cell.angle_gamma   90.00
#
_symmetry.space_group_name_H-M   'P 1'
#
loop_
_entity.id
_entity.type
_entity.pdbx_description
1 polymer ?
#
loop_
_entity_poly.entity_id
_entity_poly.type
_entity_poly.pdbx_seq_one_letter_code
_entity_poly.pdbx_strand_id
1 'polypeptide(L)'
;MLFRSSIESPVAWARHLVRTRALQQKTGGFTEFVGLPFVHMASPIYLQRKSRRGPTFRETLLVHAVARLAYRGAIDNIQASWVKIGVDGTRQLLQAGCNDVGGTLMNENISRAAGASHGQGMTPESFASLVEPLGRPLRQRTTLYATR
;
A
#
# COMPACT_ATOMS: atom_id res chain seq x y z
N MET A 1 8.37 -3.87 2.87
CA MET A 1 7.82 -5.23 2.73
C MET A 1 6.56 -5.20 1.88
N LEU A 2 6.49 -6.07 0.88
CA LEU A 2 5.41 -6.10 -0.11
C LEU A 2 4.42 -7.23 0.19
N PHE A 3 3.14 -6.90 0.20
CA PHE A 3 2.04 -7.84 0.37
C PHE A 3 1.19 -7.85 -0.91
N ARG A 4 1.00 -9.03 -1.51
CA ARG A 4 0.18 -9.21 -2.73
C ARG A 4 -0.96 -10.18 -2.43
N SER A 5 -2.16 -9.85 -2.87
CA SER A 5 -3.39 -10.58 -2.55
C SER A 5 -4.01 -11.25 -3.79
N SER A 6 -3.23 -12.08 -4.48
CA SER A 6 -3.67 -12.76 -5.71
C SER A 6 -4.37 -14.11 -5.46
N ILE A 7 -3.98 -14.83 -4.39
CA ILE A 7 -4.48 -16.18 -4.08
C ILE A 7 -4.84 -16.30 -2.60
N GLU A 8 -4.22 -15.49 -1.76
CA GLU A 8 -4.21 -15.62 -0.31
C GLU A 8 -5.58 -15.35 0.31
N SER A 9 -5.92 -16.14 1.33
CA SER A 9 -7.12 -15.95 2.16
C SER A 9 -6.89 -14.90 3.26
N PRO A 10 -7.94 -14.34 3.87
CA PRO A 10 -7.81 -13.45 5.03
C PRO A 10 -7.02 -14.08 6.20
N VAL A 11 -7.12 -15.38 6.39
CA VAL A 11 -6.33 -16.10 7.40
C VAL A 11 -4.84 -16.08 7.05
N ALA A 12 -4.49 -16.25 5.77
CA ALA A 12 -3.12 -16.16 5.31
C ALA A 12 -2.57 -14.74 5.52
N TRP A 13 -3.40 -13.71 5.30
CA TRP A 13 -3.04 -12.31 5.56
C TRP A 13 -2.76 -12.06 7.05
N ALA A 14 -3.64 -12.52 7.93
CA ALA A 14 -3.43 -12.40 9.37
C ALA A 14 -2.14 -13.08 9.82
N ARG A 15 -1.90 -14.31 9.37
CA ARG A 15 -0.65 -15.04 9.66
C ARG A 15 0.59 -14.30 9.14
N HIS A 16 0.50 -13.69 7.97
CA HIS A 16 1.57 -12.91 7.40
C HIS A 16 1.90 -11.69 8.27
N LEU A 17 0.90 -10.93 8.71
CA LEU A 17 1.10 -9.79 9.59
C LEU A 17 1.77 -10.19 10.91
N VAL A 18 1.31 -11.26 11.55
CA VAL A 18 1.89 -11.78 12.80
C VAL A 18 3.35 -12.21 12.61
N ARG A 19 3.64 -12.97 11.55
CA ARG A 19 5.01 -13.45 11.25
C ARG A 19 5.95 -12.29 10.95
N THR A 20 5.50 -11.31 10.18
CA THR A 20 6.29 -10.11 9.86
C THR A 20 6.58 -9.30 11.11
N ARG A 21 5.59 -9.09 12.00
CA ARG A 21 5.82 -8.43 13.28
C ARG A 21 6.88 -9.16 14.11
N ALA A 22 6.76 -10.48 14.24
CA ALA A 22 7.73 -11.28 14.99
C ALA A 22 9.14 -11.21 14.39
N LEU A 23 9.25 -11.20 13.06
CA LEU A 23 10.54 -11.03 12.37
C LEU A 23 11.10 -9.63 12.59
N GLN A 24 10.27 -8.59 12.49
CA GLN A 24 10.67 -7.21 12.75
C GLN A 24 11.22 -7.04 14.18
N GLN A 25 10.55 -7.62 15.17
CA GLN A 25 10.99 -7.58 16.55
C GLN A 25 12.37 -8.23 16.78
N LYS A 26 12.71 -9.22 15.95
CA LYS A 26 14.03 -9.89 16.01
C LYS A 26 15.13 -9.14 15.25
N THR A 27 14.79 -8.50 14.14
CA THR A 27 15.79 -8.02 13.18
C THR A 27 15.84 -6.51 13.04
N GLY A 28 14.73 -5.80 13.30
CA GLY A 28 14.61 -4.36 13.02
C GLY A 28 14.73 -4.01 11.52
N GLY A 29 14.70 -4.99 10.62
CA GLY A 29 15.11 -4.84 9.22
C GLY A 29 14.06 -4.20 8.29
N PHE A 30 12.81 -4.00 8.75
CA PHE A 30 11.76 -3.39 7.92
C PHE A 30 11.57 -1.93 8.29
N THR A 31 11.62 -1.05 7.30
CA THR A 31 11.35 0.38 7.45
C THR A 31 9.88 0.73 7.26
N GLU A 32 9.16 -0.10 6.48
CA GLU A 32 7.76 0.15 6.12
C GLU A 32 7.00 -1.14 5.81
N PHE A 33 5.69 -1.03 5.84
CA PHE A 33 4.76 -2.02 5.28
C PHE A 33 3.97 -1.38 4.13
N VAL A 34 3.88 -2.10 3.01
CA VAL A 34 3.08 -1.69 1.84
C VAL A 34 2.14 -2.83 1.45
N GLY A 35 0.84 -2.60 1.57
CA GLY A 35 -0.18 -3.50 1.03
C GLY A 35 -0.43 -3.22 -0.44
N LEU A 36 0.05 -4.08 -1.35
CA LEU A 36 -0.17 -3.92 -2.78
C LEU A 36 -1.35 -4.76 -3.24
N PRO A 37 -2.50 -4.16 -3.58
CA PRO A 37 -3.61 -4.89 -4.19
C PRO A 37 -3.19 -5.45 -5.55
N PHE A 38 -3.60 -6.69 -5.82
CA PHE A 38 -3.33 -7.34 -7.09
C PHE A 38 -4.19 -6.74 -8.20
N VAL A 39 -3.54 -6.23 -9.23
CA VAL A 39 -4.19 -5.77 -10.47
C VAL A 39 -4.30 -6.97 -11.40
N HIS A 40 -5.53 -7.43 -11.65
CA HIS A 40 -5.75 -8.74 -12.28
C HIS A 40 -6.07 -8.68 -13.78
N MET A 41 -6.67 -7.60 -14.28
CA MET A 41 -7.39 -7.55 -15.56
C MET A 41 -6.59 -8.12 -16.74
N ALA A 42 -5.33 -7.74 -16.92
CA ALA A 42 -4.45 -8.26 -17.96
C ALA A 42 -3.31 -9.15 -17.41
N SER A 43 -3.41 -9.59 -16.15
CA SER A 43 -2.39 -10.44 -15.54
C SER A 43 -2.46 -11.86 -16.10
N PRO A 44 -1.34 -12.44 -16.59
CA PRO A 44 -1.32 -13.79 -17.14
C PRO A 44 -1.85 -14.87 -16.19
N ILE A 45 -1.54 -14.77 -14.90
CA ILE A 45 -2.01 -15.73 -13.89
C ILE A 45 -3.53 -15.70 -13.71
N TYR A 46 -4.14 -14.54 -13.87
CA TYR A 46 -5.60 -14.39 -13.83
C TYR A 46 -6.24 -14.90 -15.12
N LEU A 47 -5.68 -14.56 -16.27
CA LEU A 47 -6.17 -15.04 -17.58
C LEU A 47 -6.09 -16.56 -17.69
N GLN A 48 -5.09 -17.19 -17.06
CA GLN A 48 -4.96 -18.64 -16.95
C GLN A 48 -5.87 -19.27 -15.86
N ARG A 49 -6.72 -18.47 -15.20
CA ARG A 49 -7.61 -18.92 -14.11
C ARG A 49 -6.88 -19.53 -12.90
N LYS A 50 -5.62 -19.13 -12.68
CA LYS A 50 -4.78 -19.60 -11.56
C LYS A 50 -4.77 -18.63 -10.37
N SER A 51 -5.48 -17.53 -10.46
CA SER A 51 -5.68 -16.58 -9.36
C SER A 51 -7.12 -16.09 -9.31
N ARG A 52 -7.54 -15.58 -8.16
CA ARG A 52 -8.79 -14.84 -8.02
C ARG A 52 -8.62 -13.41 -8.55
N ARG A 53 -9.71 -12.67 -8.66
CA ARG A 53 -9.68 -11.21 -8.77
C ARG A 53 -8.87 -10.61 -7.61
N GLY A 54 -8.28 -9.46 -7.81
CA GLY A 54 -7.64 -8.71 -6.73
C GLY A 54 -8.61 -8.44 -5.57
N PRO A 55 -8.10 -7.96 -4.44
CA PRO A 55 -8.94 -7.63 -3.30
C PRO A 55 -9.93 -6.52 -3.66
N THR A 56 -11.09 -6.54 -3.04
CA THR A 56 -12.01 -5.41 -3.04
C THR A 56 -11.36 -4.22 -2.33
N PHE A 57 -11.86 -3.02 -2.59
CA PHE A 57 -11.38 -1.83 -1.87
C PHE A 57 -11.59 -1.97 -0.35
N ARG A 58 -12.71 -2.56 0.08
CA ARG A 58 -12.97 -2.86 1.50
C ARG A 58 -11.91 -3.78 2.10
N GLU A 59 -11.53 -4.84 1.42
CA GLU A 59 -10.46 -5.74 1.87
C GLU A 59 -9.13 -5.00 1.97
N THR A 60 -8.81 -4.16 0.97
CA THR A 60 -7.61 -3.32 0.98
C THR A 60 -7.60 -2.37 2.17
N LEU A 61 -8.72 -1.70 2.44
CA LEU A 61 -8.87 -0.80 3.59
C LEU A 61 -8.64 -1.55 4.92
N LEU A 62 -9.30 -2.70 5.07
CA LEU A 62 -9.19 -3.52 6.28
C LEU A 62 -7.75 -4.03 6.52
N VAL A 63 -7.05 -4.48 5.49
CA VAL A 63 -5.66 -4.94 5.63
C VAL A 63 -4.76 -3.81 6.13
N HIS A 64 -4.89 -2.60 5.62
CA HIS A 64 -4.08 -1.46 6.08
C HIS A 64 -4.44 -1.03 7.50
N ALA A 65 -5.73 -0.97 7.85
CA ALA A 65 -6.18 -0.65 9.20
C ALA A 65 -5.70 -1.69 10.23
N VAL A 66 -5.84 -2.98 9.90
CA VAL A 66 -5.34 -4.08 10.75
C VAL A 66 -3.82 -4.06 10.84
N ALA A 67 -3.12 -3.79 9.72
CA ALA A 67 -1.66 -3.65 9.72
C ALA A 67 -1.21 -2.51 10.65
N ARG A 68 -1.89 -1.36 10.64
CA ARG A 68 -1.61 -0.25 11.58
C ARG A 68 -1.68 -0.71 13.05
N LEU A 69 -2.69 -1.49 13.40
CA LEU A 69 -2.84 -2.02 14.76
C LEU A 69 -1.81 -3.12 15.05
N ALA A 70 -1.66 -4.06 14.13
CA ALA A 70 -0.77 -5.21 14.30
C ALA A 70 0.71 -4.81 14.38
N TYR A 71 1.12 -3.75 13.68
CA TYR A 71 2.51 -3.30 13.63
C TYR A 71 2.85 -2.18 14.60
N ARG A 72 1.91 -1.76 15.44
CA ARG A 72 2.16 -0.71 16.44
C ARG A 72 3.39 -1.05 17.29
N GLY A 73 4.36 -0.12 17.34
CA GLY A 73 5.63 -0.29 18.05
C GLY A 73 6.61 -1.29 17.42
N ALA A 74 6.35 -1.71 16.17
CA ALA A 74 7.25 -2.58 15.41
C ALA A 74 7.56 -1.99 14.02
N ILE A 75 6.54 -1.65 13.23
CA ILE A 75 6.70 -0.97 11.93
C ILE A 75 5.76 0.23 11.93
N ASP A 76 6.31 1.42 12.09
CA ASP A 76 5.51 2.65 12.24
C ASP A 76 5.02 3.22 10.92
N ASN A 77 5.65 2.84 9.81
CA ASN A 77 5.34 3.38 8.50
C ASN A 77 4.47 2.39 7.71
N ILE A 78 3.22 2.79 7.46
CA ILE A 78 2.26 2.05 6.65
C ILE A 78 1.96 2.87 5.40
N GLN A 79 2.38 2.38 4.25
CA GLN A 79 2.28 3.09 2.98
C GLN A 79 1.00 2.73 2.23
N ALA A 80 0.31 3.75 1.72
CA ALA A 80 -0.76 3.62 0.74
C ALA A 80 -0.19 3.69 -0.67
N SER A 81 -0.40 2.67 -1.48
CA SER A 81 0.06 2.65 -2.88
C SER A 81 -0.93 3.37 -3.79
N TRP A 82 -0.78 4.69 -3.94
CA TRP A 82 -1.64 5.51 -4.82
C TRP A 82 -1.68 4.99 -6.27
N VAL A 83 -0.60 4.40 -6.73
CA VAL A 83 -0.49 3.78 -8.07
C VAL A 83 -1.57 2.70 -8.28
N LYS A 84 -1.94 1.98 -7.24
CA LYS A 84 -2.88 0.85 -7.31
C LYS A 84 -4.32 1.24 -7.00
N ILE A 85 -4.53 2.25 -6.18
CA ILE A 85 -5.84 2.57 -5.61
C ILE A 85 -6.37 3.96 -5.99
N GLY A 86 -5.57 4.76 -6.68
CA GLY A 86 -5.92 6.13 -7.05
C GLY A 86 -5.95 7.12 -5.89
N VAL A 87 -6.30 8.36 -6.20
CA VAL A 87 -6.29 9.49 -5.24
C VAL A 87 -7.30 9.27 -4.10
N ASP A 88 -8.54 8.96 -4.44
CA ASP A 88 -9.61 8.83 -3.44
C ASP A 88 -9.41 7.61 -2.54
N GLY A 89 -8.94 6.50 -3.09
CA GLY A 89 -8.56 5.33 -2.31
C GLY A 89 -7.41 5.64 -1.36
N THR A 90 -6.43 6.42 -1.79
CA THR A 90 -5.30 6.84 -0.96
C THR A 90 -5.77 7.71 0.21
N ARG A 91 -6.69 8.67 -0.01
CA ARG A 91 -7.29 9.47 1.07
C ARG A 91 -7.94 8.59 2.13
N GLN A 92 -8.74 7.62 1.71
CA GLN A 92 -9.41 6.70 2.63
C GLN A 92 -8.42 5.83 3.41
N LEU A 93 -7.34 5.36 2.78
CA LEU A 93 -6.28 4.61 3.48
C LEU A 93 -5.52 5.49 4.48
N LEU A 94 -5.26 6.75 4.16
CA LEU A 94 -4.67 7.69 5.11
C LEU A 94 -5.58 7.89 6.34
N GLN A 95 -6.89 7.99 6.17
CA GLN A 95 -7.86 8.04 7.27
C GLN A 95 -7.91 6.72 8.06
N ALA A 96 -7.68 5.59 7.41
CA ALA A 96 -7.67 4.26 8.03
C ALA A 96 -6.34 3.89 8.73
N GLY A 97 -5.37 4.81 8.78
CA GLY A 97 -4.14 4.62 9.54
C GLY A 97 -2.85 4.57 8.72
N CYS A 98 -2.90 4.69 7.39
CA CYS A 98 -1.69 4.94 6.62
C CYS A 98 -1.09 6.31 6.96
N ASN A 99 0.23 6.42 6.87
CA ASN A 99 0.97 7.65 7.13
C ASN A 99 2.05 7.93 6.09
N ASP A 100 2.07 7.17 5.02
CA ASP A 100 2.99 7.33 3.90
C ASP A 100 2.25 7.13 2.58
N VAL A 101 2.59 7.90 1.57
CA VAL A 101 2.02 7.80 0.22
C VAL A 101 3.06 7.35 -0.83
N GLY A 102 4.26 6.97 -0.38
CA GLY A 102 5.36 6.63 -1.28
C GLY A 102 5.99 7.85 -1.94
N GLY A 103 6.56 7.64 -3.11
CA GLY A 103 7.26 8.68 -3.87
C GLY A 103 6.49 9.15 -5.09
N THR A 104 6.96 10.26 -5.66
CA THR A 104 6.57 10.73 -6.99
C THR A 104 7.08 9.76 -8.04
N LEU A 105 6.18 9.28 -8.90
CA LEU A 105 6.54 8.49 -10.07
C LEU A 105 6.18 9.28 -11.32
N MET A 106 7.07 9.29 -12.30
CA MET A 106 6.83 9.99 -13.57
C MET A 106 6.15 9.11 -14.61
N ASN A 107 6.39 7.80 -14.57
CA ASN A 107 5.78 6.87 -15.53
C ASN A 107 5.80 5.43 -14.96
N GLU A 108 4.68 5.00 -14.39
CA GLU A 108 4.52 3.62 -13.91
C GLU A 108 3.82 2.79 -14.98
N ASN A 109 4.57 1.89 -15.61
CA ASN A 109 4.10 1.08 -16.74
C ASN A 109 3.58 -0.30 -16.35
N ILE A 110 4.04 -0.86 -15.22
CA ILE A 110 3.73 -2.24 -14.84
C ILE A 110 2.25 -2.40 -14.47
N SER A 111 1.73 -1.50 -13.65
CA SER A 111 0.31 -1.54 -13.27
C SER A 111 -0.60 -1.24 -14.45
N ARG A 112 -0.20 -0.31 -15.33
CA ARG A 112 -0.92 0.00 -16.57
C ARG A 112 -0.97 -1.21 -17.51
N ALA A 113 0.14 -1.90 -17.70
CA ALA A 113 0.20 -3.13 -18.48
C ALA A 113 -0.69 -4.25 -17.91
N ALA A 114 -0.91 -4.25 -16.60
CA ALA A 114 -1.82 -5.17 -15.93
C ALA A 114 -3.29 -4.70 -15.96
N GLY A 115 -3.59 -3.55 -16.56
CA GLY A 115 -4.94 -3.02 -16.75
C GLY A 115 -5.38 -2.01 -15.66
N ALA A 116 -4.45 -1.44 -14.89
CA ALA A 116 -4.79 -0.39 -13.93
C ALA A 116 -5.14 0.93 -14.66
N SER A 117 -6.19 1.59 -14.16
CA SER A 117 -6.64 2.90 -14.64
C SER A 117 -5.97 4.09 -13.93
N HIS A 118 -5.18 3.83 -12.90
CA HIS A 118 -4.52 4.84 -12.07
C HIS A 118 -2.99 4.74 -12.17
N GLY A 119 -2.27 5.75 -11.67
CA GLY A 119 -0.86 5.61 -11.33
C GLY A 119 0.12 5.96 -12.42
N GLN A 120 -0.22 6.87 -13.34
CA GLN A 120 0.71 7.27 -14.39
C GLN A 120 1.77 8.28 -13.94
N GLY A 121 1.43 9.15 -12.99
CA GLY A 121 2.34 10.13 -12.42
C GLY A 121 1.67 10.88 -11.27
N MET A 122 2.47 11.41 -10.37
CA MET A 122 2.02 12.29 -9.30
C MET A 122 3.14 13.25 -8.91
N THR A 123 2.84 14.54 -8.90
CA THR A 123 3.78 15.60 -8.52
C THR A 123 3.69 15.89 -7.01
N PRO A 124 4.67 16.61 -6.42
CA PRO A 124 4.57 17.07 -5.04
C PRO A 124 3.30 17.89 -4.75
N GLU A 125 2.89 18.75 -5.70
CA GLU A 125 1.69 19.58 -5.59
C GLU A 125 0.42 18.70 -5.59
N SER A 126 0.40 17.64 -6.40
CA SER A 126 -0.69 16.66 -6.40
C SER A 126 -0.81 15.94 -5.06
N PHE A 127 0.32 15.60 -4.43
CA PHE A 127 0.32 15.04 -3.08
C PHE A 127 -0.17 16.04 -2.04
N ALA A 128 0.23 17.31 -2.14
CA ALA A 128 -0.27 18.36 -1.25
C ALA A 128 -1.79 18.46 -1.34
N SER A 129 -2.35 18.58 -2.54
CA SER A 129 -3.80 18.62 -2.78
C SER A 129 -4.54 17.35 -2.32
N LEU A 130 -3.86 16.19 -2.35
CA LEU A 130 -4.42 14.94 -1.84
C LEU A 130 -4.57 14.97 -0.32
N VAL A 131 -3.58 15.50 0.40
CA VAL A 131 -3.47 15.45 1.86
C VAL A 131 -4.15 16.64 2.55
N GLU A 132 -4.20 17.81 1.90
CA GLU A 132 -4.79 19.03 2.43
C GLU A 132 -6.19 18.86 3.04
N PRO A 133 -7.16 18.19 2.36
CA PRO A 133 -8.51 18.00 2.92
C PRO A 133 -8.55 17.13 4.20
N LEU A 134 -7.45 16.44 4.51
CA LEU A 134 -7.34 15.61 5.72
C LEU A 134 -6.81 16.39 6.93
N GLY A 135 -6.43 17.65 6.76
CA GLY A 135 -5.84 18.49 7.81
C GLY A 135 -4.50 17.94 8.34
N ARG A 136 -3.79 17.16 7.53
CA ARG A 136 -2.52 16.52 7.91
C ARG A 136 -1.34 17.19 7.22
N PRO A 137 -0.19 17.35 7.89
CA PRO A 137 0.99 17.92 7.27
C PRO A 137 1.60 16.90 6.27
N LEU A 138 1.88 17.35 5.05
CA LEU A 138 2.70 16.61 4.10
C LEU A 138 4.17 16.96 4.34
N ARG A 139 5.03 15.94 4.44
CA ARG A 139 6.48 16.11 4.59
C ARG A 139 7.23 15.18 3.64
N GLN A 140 8.29 15.69 3.05
CA GLN A 140 9.21 14.87 2.28
C GLN A 140 10.10 14.06 3.22
N ARG A 141 10.34 12.81 2.88
CA ARG A 141 11.20 11.89 3.62
C ARG A 141 12.28 11.25 2.73
N THR A 142 13.33 10.77 3.33
CA THR A 142 14.28 9.84 2.70
C THR A 142 13.74 8.41 2.71
N THR A 143 14.43 7.47 2.04
CA THR A 143 14.13 6.03 2.12
C THR A 143 14.26 5.47 3.54
N LEU A 144 15.07 6.07 4.38
CA LEU A 144 15.24 5.68 5.78
C LEU A 144 14.33 6.48 6.74
N TYR A 145 13.32 7.16 6.21
CA TYR A 145 12.32 7.93 6.98
C TYR A 145 12.86 9.12 7.77
N ALA A 146 14.05 9.61 7.46
CA ALA A 146 14.47 10.93 7.91
C ALA A 146 13.68 12.01 7.16
N THR A 147 13.09 12.96 7.87
CA THR A 147 12.42 14.14 7.27
C THR A 147 13.44 15.11 6.72
N ARG A 148 13.12 15.71 5.58
CA ARG A 148 13.85 16.83 4.99
C ARG A 148 13.13 18.13 5.24
#